data_8a81dd168788522d4df54301d48d5d5c
#
_entry.id   8a81dd168788522d4df54301d48d5d5c
#
_cell.length_a   1.000
_cell.length_b   1.000
_cell.length_c   1.000
_cell.angle_alpha   90.00
_cell.angle_beta   90.00
_cell.angle_gamma   90.00
#
_symmetry.space_group_name_H-M   'P 1'
#
loop_
_entity.id
_entity.type
_entity.pdbx_description
1 polymer ?
#
loop_
_entity_poly.entity_id
_entity_poly.type
_entity_poly.pdbx_seq_one_letter_code
_entity_poly.pdbx_strand_id
1 'polypeptide(L)'
;MSKPTAEMLKKGYLLFPKVLFEEQMKATKGATGSFDAFILVLTHVNYSTTTCCIHNHTFECHRGESVMSLTHWAKLFGWKRSRTRYFFNKMYEEGIIERVSNPYITHIRIPDYDMLVGQKRRENAREEADGITFETFWEKYHEVTRTPKRNIGRARREWKKLSARERSLSLKNIDEYYDNLKDTKYCMQASTYLSDKAFMNEYDY
;
A
#
# COMPACT_ATOMS: atom_id res chain seq x y z
N MET A 1 -23.15 -5.68 2.01
CA MET A 1 -22.05 -5.59 3.01
C MET A 1 -21.60 -4.15 2.99
N SER A 2 -21.61 -3.45 4.10
CA SER A 2 -21.18 -2.05 4.13
C SER A 2 -19.66 -1.95 4.08
N LYS A 3 -19.14 -0.86 3.49
CA LYS A 3 -17.67 -0.59 3.45
C LYS A 3 -17.14 -0.48 4.88
N PRO A 4 -16.04 -1.19 5.24
CA PRO A 4 -15.41 -1.07 6.54
C PRO A 4 -14.93 0.38 6.79
N THR A 5 -15.27 0.94 7.93
CA THR A 5 -14.78 2.26 8.34
C THR A 5 -13.47 2.17 9.09
N ALA A 6 -12.70 3.26 9.11
CA ALA A 6 -11.44 3.33 9.87
C ALA A 6 -11.63 3.01 11.37
N GLU A 7 -12.80 3.35 11.94
CA GLU A 7 -13.12 3.01 13.34
C GLU A 7 -13.37 1.52 13.56
N MET A 8 -14.04 0.86 12.62
CA MET A 8 -14.22 -0.60 12.70
C MET A 8 -12.88 -1.33 12.67
N LEU A 9 -11.91 -0.82 11.90
CA LEU A 9 -10.58 -1.41 11.76
C LEU A 9 -9.67 -1.15 12.99
N LYS A 10 -10.01 -0.18 13.85
CA LYS A 10 -9.31 0.03 15.14
C LYS A 10 -9.48 -1.14 16.12
N LYS A 11 -10.52 -1.98 15.93
CA LYS A 11 -10.77 -3.18 16.77
C LYS A 11 -9.69 -4.26 16.63
N GLY A 12 -8.78 -4.12 15.67
CA GLY A 12 -7.67 -5.03 15.46
C GLY A 12 -7.81 -5.90 14.21
N TYR A 13 -6.82 -6.76 14.00
CA TYR A 13 -6.70 -7.65 12.86
C TYR A 13 -6.40 -9.07 13.33
N LEU A 14 -7.03 -10.04 12.70
CA LEU A 14 -6.66 -11.43 12.81
C LEU A 14 -5.85 -11.83 11.57
N LEU A 15 -4.64 -12.36 11.80
CA LEU A 15 -3.86 -12.99 10.75
C LEU A 15 -4.42 -14.36 10.48
N PHE A 16 -4.93 -14.55 9.28
CA PHE A 16 -5.53 -15.82 8.89
C PHE A 16 -4.83 -16.37 7.64
N PRO A 17 -4.28 -17.59 7.68
CA PRO A 17 -3.66 -18.22 6.52
C PRO A 17 -4.66 -18.40 5.38
N LYS A 18 -4.28 -18.02 4.15
CA LYS A 18 -5.13 -18.18 2.96
C LYS A 18 -5.61 -19.62 2.76
N VAL A 19 -4.77 -20.59 3.07
CA VAL A 19 -5.07 -22.02 2.91
C VAL A 19 -6.31 -22.45 3.70
N LEU A 20 -6.55 -21.88 4.89
CA LEU A 20 -7.74 -22.22 5.69
C LEU A 20 -9.03 -21.72 5.03
N PHE A 21 -8.99 -20.58 4.34
CA PHE A 21 -10.12 -20.13 3.52
C PHE A 21 -10.35 -21.02 2.31
N GLU A 22 -9.27 -21.47 1.66
CA GLU A 22 -9.37 -22.36 0.52
C GLU A 22 -9.96 -23.73 0.91
N GLU A 23 -9.58 -24.26 2.05
CA GLU A 23 -10.17 -25.49 2.61
C GLU A 23 -11.65 -25.31 2.97
N GLN A 24 -12.00 -24.20 3.61
CA GLN A 24 -13.40 -23.89 3.89
C GLN A 24 -14.23 -23.79 2.60
N MET A 25 -13.72 -23.12 1.57
CA MET A 25 -14.41 -22.99 0.29
C MET A 25 -14.54 -24.33 -0.44
N LYS A 26 -13.56 -25.25 -0.31
CA LYS A 26 -13.69 -26.62 -0.83
C LYS A 26 -14.77 -27.40 -0.10
N ALA A 27 -14.83 -27.30 1.23
CA ALA A 27 -15.83 -27.98 2.05
C ALA A 27 -17.27 -27.50 1.73
N THR A 28 -17.46 -26.18 1.50
CA THR A 28 -18.76 -25.59 1.16
C THR A 28 -19.08 -25.61 -0.34
N LYS A 29 -18.20 -26.15 -1.18
CA LYS A 29 -18.31 -26.13 -2.66
C LYS A 29 -18.45 -24.71 -3.24
N GLY A 30 -17.80 -23.75 -2.62
CA GLY A 30 -17.79 -22.34 -3.02
C GLY A 30 -18.30 -21.38 -1.96
N ALA A 31 -18.52 -20.13 -2.34
CA ALA A 31 -18.97 -19.06 -1.46
C ALA A 31 -20.47 -19.25 -1.11
N THR A 32 -20.81 -19.29 0.16
CA THR A 32 -22.20 -19.38 0.63
C THR A 32 -22.93 -18.04 0.53
N GLY A 33 -22.20 -16.94 0.71
CA GLY A 33 -22.75 -15.59 0.67
C GLY A 33 -21.78 -14.53 0.17
N SER A 34 -22.21 -13.27 0.18
CA SER A 34 -21.40 -12.14 -0.28
C SER A 34 -20.13 -11.93 0.55
N PHE A 35 -20.14 -12.28 1.82
CA PHE A 35 -18.96 -12.20 2.68
C PHE A 35 -17.88 -13.18 2.21
N ASP A 36 -18.23 -14.46 2.01
CA ASP A 36 -17.29 -15.46 1.54
C ASP A 36 -16.73 -15.08 0.15
N ALA A 37 -17.59 -14.59 -0.74
CA ALA A 37 -17.17 -14.12 -2.06
C ALA A 37 -16.19 -12.96 -1.96
N PHE A 38 -16.40 -12.02 -1.03
CA PHE A 38 -15.48 -10.91 -0.80
C PHE A 38 -14.14 -11.38 -0.22
N ILE A 39 -14.15 -12.32 0.71
CA ILE A 39 -12.91 -12.94 1.22
C ILE A 39 -12.13 -13.61 0.08
N LEU A 40 -12.83 -14.34 -0.82
CA LEU A 40 -12.19 -14.91 -2.02
C LEU A 40 -11.60 -13.83 -2.92
N VAL A 41 -12.26 -12.68 -3.10
CA VAL A 41 -11.66 -11.55 -3.83
C VAL A 41 -10.39 -11.07 -3.13
N LEU A 42 -10.42 -10.85 -1.82
CA LEU A 42 -9.25 -10.44 -1.03
C LEU A 42 -8.07 -11.41 -1.13
N THR A 43 -8.35 -12.72 -1.24
CA THR A 43 -7.29 -13.73 -1.37
C THR A 43 -6.70 -13.81 -2.77
N HIS A 44 -7.43 -13.34 -3.80
CA HIS A 44 -7.06 -13.46 -5.22
C HIS A 44 -6.67 -12.13 -5.89
N VAL A 45 -6.60 -11.03 -5.14
CA VAL A 45 -5.95 -9.81 -5.60
C VAL A 45 -4.44 -9.90 -5.37
N ASN A 46 -3.68 -9.17 -6.19
CA ASN A 46 -2.23 -9.16 -6.12
C ASN A 46 -1.73 -8.56 -4.80
N TYR A 47 -0.80 -9.25 -4.17
CA TYR A 47 -0.09 -8.75 -3.00
C TYR A 47 0.99 -7.71 -3.36
N SER A 48 1.55 -7.80 -4.55
CA SER A 48 2.55 -6.87 -5.10
C SER A 48 2.23 -6.58 -6.55
N THR A 49 2.76 -5.50 -7.10
CA THR A 49 2.64 -5.19 -8.53
C THR A 49 3.26 -6.28 -9.37
N THR A 50 2.54 -6.74 -10.39
CA THR A 50 2.98 -7.76 -11.33
C THR A 50 2.63 -7.33 -12.76
N THR A 51 3.43 -7.77 -13.72
CA THR A 51 3.13 -7.61 -15.14
C THR A 51 2.24 -8.74 -15.61
N CYS A 52 1.11 -8.40 -16.20
CA CYS A 52 0.15 -9.36 -16.78
C CYS A 52 0.15 -9.24 -18.30
N CYS A 53 0.04 -10.38 -18.97
CA CYS A 53 -0.12 -10.42 -20.43
C CYS A 53 -1.43 -11.15 -20.77
N ILE A 54 -2.35 -10.44 -21.44
CA ILE A 54 -3.66 -10.97 -21.84
C ILE A 54 -3.91 -10.59 -23.31
N HIS A 55 -4.21 -11.58 -24.15
CA HIS A 55 -4.42 -11.37 -25.59
C HIS A 55 -3.28 -10.57 -26.26
N ASN A 56 -2.01 -10.89 -25.92
CA ASN A 56 -0.81 -10.19 -26.41
C ASN A 56 -0.67 -8.73 -25.98
N HIS A 57 -1.50 -8.25 -25.05
CA HIS A 57 -1.37 -6.95 -24.43
C HIS A 57 -0.77 -7.06 -23.04
N THR A 58 0.32 -6.35 -22.83
CA THR A 58 1.04 -6.30 -21.54
C THR A 58 0.63 -5.05 -20.78
N PHE A 59 0.29 -5.22 -19.50
CA PHE A 59 -0.05 -4.12 -18.61
C PHE A 59 0.32 -4.47 -17.17
N GLU A 60 0.45 -3.45 -16.35
CA GLU A 60 0.69 -3.64 -14.92
C GLU A 60 -0.62 -3.89 -14.17
N CYS A 61 -0.58 -4.86 -13.28
CA CYS A 61 -1.63 -5.14 -12.31
C CYS A 61 -1.06 -4.86 -10.93
N HIS A 62 -1.52 -3.78 -10.32
CA HIS A 62 -0.95 -3.29 -9.07
C HIS A 62 -1.42 -4.08 -7.85
N ARG A 63 -0.80 -3.79 -6.71
CA ARG A 63 -1.22 -4.35 -5.42
C ARG A 63 -2.68 -4.01 -5.12
N GLY A 64 -3.44 -5.00 -4.66
CA GLY A 64 -4.89 -4.88 -4.42
C GLY A 64 -5.74 -4.96 -5.70
N GLU A 65 -5.13 -5.23 -6.85
CA GLU A 65 -5.83 -5.42 -8.13
C GLU A 65 -5.87 -6.90 -8.54
N SER A 66 -6.81 -7.21 -9.40
CA SER A 66 -6.90 -8.53 -10.04
C SER A 66 -7.47 -8.41 -11.45
N VAL A 67 -6.89 -9.17 -12.36
CA VAL A 67 -7.33 -9.32 -13.75
C VAL A 67 -7.85 -10.73 -13.99
N MET A 68 -9.15 -10.89 -13.83
CA MET A 68 -9.79 -12.18 -13.91
C MET A 68 -11.17 -12.06 -14.55
N SER A 69 -11.49 -12.92 -15.51
CA SER A 69 -12.79 -12.88 -16.19
C SER A 69 -13.96 -13.13 -15.22
N LEU A 70 -15.11 -12.56 -15.52
CA LEU A 70 -16.33 -12.81 -14.73
C LEU A 70 -16.69 -14.30 -14.66
N THR A 71 -16.39 -15.06 -15.72
CA THR A 71 -16.60 -16.52 -15.75
C THR A 71 -15.67 -17.23 -14.77
N HIS A 72 -14.42 -16.79 -14.67
CA HIS A 72 -13.46 -17.36 -13.73
C HIS A 72 -13.86 -17.06 -12.28
N TRP A 73 -14.29 -15.83 -11.99
CA TRP A 73 -14.85 -15.45 -10.70
C TRP A 73 -16.09 -16.28 -10.33
N ALA A 74 -16.98 -16.52 -11.31
CA ALA A 74 -18.16 -17.36 -11.10
C ALA A 74 -17.80 -18.80 -10.73
N LYS A 75 -16.79 -19.36 -11.42
CA LYS A 75 -16.24 -20.70 -11.10
C LYS A 75 -15.63 -20.74 -9.70
N LEU A 76 -14.84 -19.72 -9.35
CA LEU A 76 -14.20 -19.62 -8.05
C LEU A 76 -15.22 -19.53 -6.91
N PHE A 77 -16.30 -18.74 -7.10
CA PHE A 77 -17.38 -18.61 -6.11
C PHE A 77 -18.32 -19.81 -6.06
N GLY A 78 -18.27 -20.70 -7.04
CA GLY A 78 -19.27 -21.76 -7.20
C GLY A 78 -20.66 -21.22 -7.57
N TRP A 79 -20.72 -20.05 -8.21
CA TRP A 79 -21.97 -19.35 -8.54
C TRP A 79 -22.26 -19.30 -10.03
N LYS A 80 -23.54 -19.04 -10.37
CA LYS A 80 -23.91 -18.65 -11.72
C LYS A 80 -23.33 -17.27 -12.06
N ARG A 81 -22.97 -17.05 -13.33
CA ARG A 81 -22.39 -15.79 -13.83
C ARG A 81 -23.29 -14.56 -13.51
N SER A 82 -24.61 -14.72 -13.56
CA SER A 82 -25.57 -13.66 -13.22
C SER A 82 -25.45 -13.21 -11.75
N ARG A 83 -25.36 -14.17 -10.82
CA ARG A 83 -25.17 -13.89 -9.38
C ARG A 83 -23.82 -13.20 -9.12
N THR A 84 -22.77 -13.67 -9.80
CA THR A 84 -21.44 -13.08 -9.70
C THR A 84 -21.42 -11.64 -10.20
N ARG A 85 -22.10 -11.36 -11.33
CA ARG A 85 -22.23 -10.00 -11.87
C ARG A 85 -22.98 -9.09 -10.89
N TYR A 86 -24.09 -9.57 -10.34
CA TYR A 86 -24.84 -8.82 -9.32
C TYR A 86 -23.99 -8.48 -8.10
N PHE A 87 -23.22 -9.45 -7.60
CA PHE A 87 -22.27 -9.23 -6.50
C PHE A 87 -21.28 -8.12 -6.81
N PHE A 88 -20.58 -8.18 -7.94
CA PHE A 88 -19.61 -7.15 -8.31
C PHE A 88 -20.26 -5.77 -8.50
N ASN A 89 -21.44 -5.70 -9.15
CA ASN A 89 -22.16 -4.43 -9.29
C ASN A 89 -22.47 -3.80 -7.92
N LYS A 90 -22.95 -4.60 -6.98
CA LYS A 90 -23.19 -4.14 -5.61
C LYS A 90 -21.89 -3.65 -4.93
N MET A 91 -20.77 -4.35 -5.10
CA MET A 91 -19.47 -3.93 -4.54
C MET A 91 -18.98 -2.63 -5.17
N TYR A 92 -19.25 -2.40 -6.46
CA TYR A 92 -18.94 -1.14 -7.13
C TYR A 92 -19.81 0.02 -6.63
N GLU A 93 -21.11 -0.19 -6.46
CA GLU A 93 -22.05 0.81 -5.92
C GLU A 93 -21.68 1.22 -4.48
N GLU A 94 -21.26 0.26 -3.67
CA GLU A 94 -20.80 0.49 -2.29
C GLU A 94 -19.37 1.04 -2.20
N GLY A 95 -18.63 1.17 -3.32
CA GLY A 95 -17.24 1.65 -3.36
C GLY A 95 -16.24 0.74 -2.62
N ILE A 96 -16.58 -0.54 -2.43
CA ILE A 96 -15.69 -1.55 -1.81
C ILE A 96 -14.68 -2.05 -2.83
N ILE A 97 -15.11 -2.19 -4.08
CA ILE A 97 -14.30 -2.58 -5.23
C ILE A 97 -14.49 -1.51 -6.31
N GLU A 98 -13.47 -1.21 -7.06
CA GLU A 98 -13.52 -0.30 -8.21
C GLU A 98 -13.20 -1.06 -9.49
N ARG A 99 -13.73 -0.56 -10.62
CA ARG A 99 -13.33 -1.01 -11.95
C ARG A 99 -12.10 -0.22 -12.39
N VAL A 100 -11.07 -0.93 -12.82
CA VAL A 100 -9.95 -0.33 -13.54
C VAL A 100 -10.26 -0.41 -15.04
N SER A 101 -10.03 0.68 -15.76
CA SER A 101 -10.26 0.70 -17.21
C SER A 101 -9.32 -0.27 -17.92
N ASN A 102 -9.88 -1.33 -18.46
CA ASN A 102 -9.16 -2.33 -19.24
C ASN A 102 -10.10 -2.88 -20.33
N PRO A 103 -9.80 -2.69 -21.62
CA PRO A 103 -10.68 -3.10 -22.71
C PRO A 103 -10.69 -4.62 -22.95
N TYR A 104 -9.73 -5.35 -22.39
CA TYR A 104 -9.52 -6.78 -22.73
C TYR A 104 -10.12 -7.73 -21.73
N ILE A 105 -10.20 -7.32 -20.44
CA ILE A 105 -10.63 -8.21 -19.34
C ILE A 105 -11.25 -7.40 -18.20
N THR A 106 -12.03 -8.09 -17.35
CA THR A 106 -12.47 -7.50 -16.08
C THR A 106 -11.28 -7.25 -15.19
N HIS A 107 -10.98 -5.98 -14.95
CA HIS A 107 -9.91 -5.53 -14.09
C HIS A 107 -10.53 -4.80 -12.89
N ILE A 108 -10.25 -5.28 -11.70
CA ILE A 108 -10.80 -4.76 -10.45
C ILE A 108 -9.69 -4.29 -9.53
N ARG A 109 -10.01 -3.32 -8.67
CA ARG A 109 -9.15 -2.84 -7.60
C ARG A 109 -9.94 -2.75 -6.29
N ILE A 110 -9.29 -3.06 -5.18
CA ILE A 110 -9.79 -2.79 -3.83
C ILE A 110 -9.08 -1.52 -3.33
N PRO A 111 -9.76 -0.35 -3.26
CA PRO A 111 -9.11 0.93 -2.94
C PRO A 111 -8.40 0.94 -1.58
N ASP A 112 -9.02 0.30 -0.59
CA ASP A 112 -8.55 0.27 0.79
C ASP A 112 -7.81 -1.04 1.14
N TYR A 113 -7.22 -1.71 0.14
CA TYR A 113 -6.59 -3.03 0.32
C TYR A 113 -5.56 -3.05 1.45
N ASP A 114 -4.64 -2.08 1.49
CA ASP A 114 -3.60 -2.00 2.52
C ASP A 114 -4.17 -1.83 3.93
N MET A 115 -5.26 -1.10 4.04
CA MET A 115 -5.97 -0.92 5.31
C MET A 115 -6.65 -2.21 5.75
N LEU A 116 -7.28 -2.94 4.81
CA LEU A 116 -7.97 -4.21 5.08
C LEU A 116 -7.02 -5.33 5.48
N VAL A 117 -5.81 -5.38 4.91
CA VAL A 117 -4.80 -6.40 5.26
C VAL A 117 -3.86 -5.98 6.39
N GLY A 118 -4.05 -4.78 6.95
CA GLY A 118 -3.32 -4.29 8.13
C GLY A 118 -1.85 -3.94 7.88
N GLN A 119 -1.39 -3.83 6.64
CA GLN A 119 0.02 -3.63 6.32
C GLN A 119 0.51 -2.23 6.69
N LYS A 120 -0.21 -1.16 6.31
CA LYS A 120 0.15 0.22 6.68
C LYS A 120 0.30 0.42 8.19
N ARG A 121 -0.58 -0.23 8.97
CA ARG A 121 -0.53 -0.12 10.42
C ARG A 121 0.69 -0.81 11.03
N ARG A 122 1.17 -1.90 10.39
CA ARG A 122 2.38 -2.62 10.84
C ARG A 122 3.65 -1.85 10.52
N GLU A 123 3.72 -1.23 9.35
CA GLU A 123 4.85 -0.38 8.96
C GLU A 123 4.95 0.82 9.89
N ASN A 124 3.84 1.54 10.10
CA ASN A 124 3.79 2.68 11.02
C ASN A 124 4.12 2.27 12.47
N ALA A 125 3.58 1.14 12.95
CA ALA A 125 3.87 0.66 14.31
C ALA A 125 5.33 0.22 14.50
N ARG A 126 5.97 -0.32 13.44
CA ARG A 126 7.41 -0.61 13.46
C ARG A 126 8.24 0.66 13.43
N GLU A 127 7.89 1.61 12.56
CA GLU A 127 8.55 2.91 12.48
C GLU A 127 8.49 3.65 13.82
N GLU A 128 7.34 3.64 14.49
CA GLU A 128 7.16 4.23 15.81
C GLU A 128 7.97 3.48 16.90
N ALA A 129 8.01 2.15 16.84
CA ALA A 129 8.79 1.34 17.76
C ALA A 129 10.30 1.52 17.59
N ASP A 130 10.75 1.72 16.35
CA ASP A 130 12.16 1.99 16.00
C ASP A 130 12.54 3.47 16.15
N GLY A 131 11.63 4.34 16.60
CA GLY A 131 11.83 5.79 16.72
C GLY A 131 11.95 6.53 15.38
N ILE A 132 11.55 5.91 14.26
CA ILE A 132 11.63 6.47 12.91
C ILE A 132 10.38 7.29 12.63
N THR A 133 10.22 8.41 13.31
CA THR A 133 9.10 9.34 13.12
C THR A 133 9.55 10.59 12.35
N PHE A 134 8.58 11.31 11.78
CA PHE A 134 8.88 12.61 11.17
C PHE A 134 9.46 13.59 12.19
N GLU A 135 8.98 13.57 13.41
CA GLU A 135 9.42 14.40 14.50
C GLU A 135 10.88 14.12 14.84
N THR A 136 11.27 12.85 14.97
CA THR A 136 12.66 12.44 15.21
C THR A 136 13.57 12.87 14.06
N PHE A 137 13.14 12.70 12.81
CA PHE A 137 13.89 13.19 11.64
C PHE A 137 14.03 14.72 11.69
N TRP A 138 12.93 15.44 11.95
CA TRP A 138 12.90 16.89 11.93
C TRP A 138 13.83 17.51 12.98
N GLU A 139 13.80 16.97 14.20
CA GLU A 139 14.68 17.43 15.27
C GLU A 139 16.15 17.12 14.96
N LYS A 140 16.48 15.88 14.63
CA LYS A 140 17.85 15.46 14.29
C LYS A 140 18.42 16.25 13.11
N TYR A 141 17.63 16.45 12.04
CA TYR A 141 18.10 17.20 10.88
C TYR A 141 18.53 18.61 11.24
N HIS A 142 17.72 19.32 12.00
CA HIS A 142 18.02 20.70 12.40
C HIS A 142 19.07 20.80 13.52
N GLU A 143 19.21 19.79 14.35
CA GLU A 143 20.29 19.66 15.31
C GLU A 143 21.67 19.53 14.62
N VAL A 144 21.77 18.61 13.68
CA VAL A 144 23.03 18.34 12.92
C VAL A 144 23.36 19.53 12.00
N THR A 145 22.40 19.93 11.16
CA THR A 145 22.66 20.93 10.12
C THR A 145 22.66 22.37 10.60
N ARG A 146 22.11 22.62 11.80
CA ARG A 146 21.91 23.96 12.39
C ARG A 146 21.13 24.93 11.49
N THR A 147 20.41 24.37 10.52
CA THR A 147 19.56 25.17 9.61
C THR A 147 18.28 25.64 10.30
N PRO A 148 17.72 26.80 9.92
CA PRO A 148 16.47 27.28 10.50
C PRO A 148 15.30 26.33 10.19
N LYS A 149 14.45 26.05 11.17
CA LYS A 149 13.25 25.22 11.04
C LYS A 149 12.20 25.93 10.17
N ARG A 150 12.24 25.71 8.85
CA ARG A 150 11.33 26.33 7.88
C ARG A 150 10.60 25.26 7.05
N ASN A 151 9.42 25.62 6.52
CA ASN A 151 8.66 24.78 5.59
C ASN A 151 8.28 23.38 6.13
N ILE A 152 7.99 23.25 7.43
CA ILE A 152 7.62 21.98 8.06
C ILE A 152 6.49 21.24 7.33
N GLY A 153 5.48 21.98 6.82
CA GLY A 153 4.37 21.40 6.09
C GLY A 153 4.80 20.75 4.76
N ARG A 154 5.81 21.33 4.07
CA ARG A 154 6.38 20.73 2.85
C ARG A 154 7.22 19.50 3.23
N ALA A 155 8.09 19.61 4.21
CA ALA A 155 8.92 18.50 4.66
C ALA A 155 8.04 17.30 5.10
N ARG A 156 6.94 17.53 5.83
CA ARG A 156 6.01 16.48 6.25
C ARG A 156 5.29 15.83 5.06
N ARG A 157 5.00 16.56 3.99
CA ARG A 157 4.44 15.97 2.75
C ARG A 157 5.46 15.10 2.03
N GLU A 158 6.72 15.54 1.94
CA GLU A 158 7.78 14.74 1.31
C GLU A 158 8.09 13.48 2.14
N TRP A 159 8.15 13.58 3.47
CA TRP A 159 8.29 12.43 4.37
C TRP A 159 7.23 11.36 4.15
N LYS A 160 5.96 11.76 3.96
CA LYS A 160 4.85 10.82 3.71
C LYS A 160 4.97 10.05 2.40
N LYS A 161 5.71 10.58 1.42
CA LYS A 161 5.95 9.90 0.14
C LYS A 161 7.04 8.83 0.23
N LEU A 162 7.91 8.90 1.24
CA LEU A 162 9.00 7.96 1.43
C LEU A 162 8.51 6.62 1.96
N SER A 163 9.12 5.54 1.48
CA SER A 163 8.98 4.20 2.06
C SER A 163 9.64 4.10 3.44
N ALA A 164 9.31 3.07 4.22
CA ALA A 164 9.92 2.81 5.53
C ALA A 164 11.45 2.75 5.45
N ARG A 165 12.01 2.07 4.43
CA ARG A 165 13.45 1.99 4.19
C ARG A 165 14.07 3.37 3.92
N GLU A 166 13.43 4.18 3.09
CA GLU A 166 13.91 5.53 2.77
C GLU A 166 13.86 6.46 3.97
N ARG A 167 12.83 6.35 4.83
CA ARG A 167 12.76 7.10 6.10
C ARG A 167 13.89 6.72 7.05
N SER A 168 14.17 5.43 7.19
CA SER A 168 15.30 4.95 7.99
C SER A 168 16.64 5.49 7.44
N LEU A 169 16.86 5.39 6.14
CA LEU A 169 18.06 5.92 5.49
C LEU A 169 18.17 7.44 5.64
N SER A 170 17.06 8.18 5.46
CA SER A 170 17.07 9.63 5.59
C SER A 170 17.45 10.10 6.99
N LEU A 171 17.07 9.34 8.03
CA LEU A 171 17.46 9.62 9.41
C LEU A 171 18.92 9.23 9.70
N LYS A 172 19.37 8.09 9.15
CA LYS A 172 20.71 7.56 9.39
C LYS A 172 21.77 8.41 8.74
N ASN A 173 21.56 8.84 7.50
CA ASN A 173 22.57 9.46 6.65
C ASN A 173 22.59 11.00 6.73
N ILE A 174 21.96 11.61 7.75
CA ILE A 174 22.02 13.06 7.96
C ILE A 174 23.45 13.54 8.26
N ASP A 175 24.12 12.82 9.14
CA ASP A 175 25.49 13.17 9.57
C ASP A 175 26.43 13.07 8.38
N GLU A 176 26.40 11.95 7.64
CA GLU A 176 27.21 11.73 6.44
C GLU A 176 26.95 12.78 5.35
N TYR A 177 25.69 13.13 5.11
CA TYR A 177 25.34 14.20 4.18
C TYR A 177 25.97 15.53 4.59
N TYR A 178 25.87 15.88 5.89
CA TYR A 178 26.34 17.18 6.39
C TYR A 178 27.88 17.26 6.38
N ASP A 179 28.56 16.18 6.74
CA ASP A 179 30.03 16.12 6.79
C ASP A 179 30.66 16.21 5.39
N ASN A 180 29.94 15.77 4.35
CA ASN A 180 30.39 15.84 2.96
C ASN A 180 30.06 17.16 2.25
N LEU A 181 29.46 18.15 2.93
CA LEU A 181 29.23 19.45 2.35
C LEU A 181 30.55 20.26 2.25
N LYS A 182 30.88 20.72 1.05
CA LYS A 182 32.05 21.59 0.83
C LYS A 182 31.96 22.94 1.56
N ASP A 183 30.75 23.46 1.72
CA ASP A 183 30.45 24.69 2.48
C ASP A 183 29.03 24.53 3.07
N THR A 184 28.90 24.77 4.36
CA THR A 184 27.62 24.70 5.10
C THR A 184 26.55 25.64 4.57
N LYS A 185 26.94 26.69 3.82
CA LYS A 185 26.00 27.61 3.13
C LYS A 185 25.14 26.91 2.09
N TYR A 186 25.61 25.77 1.54
CA TYR A 186 24.89 24.97 0.55
C TYR A 186 24.06 23.88 1.19
N CYS A 187 23.95 23.84 2.52
CA CYS A 187 23.09 22.88 3.19
C CYS A 187 21.63 23.04 2.74
N MET A 188 21.05 21.98 2.25
CA MET A 188 19.66 21.94 1.77
C MET A 188 18.69 22.20 2.94
N GLN A 189 17.50 22.68 2.63
CA GLN A 189 16.41 22.61 3.59
C GLN A 189 15.93 21.15 3.76
N ALA A 190 15.42 20.80 4.93
CA ALA A 190 14.93 19.45 5.21
C ALA A 190 13.91 18.94 4.15
N SER A 191 13.05 19.83 3.64
CA SER A 191 12.11 19.48 2.58
C SER A 191 12.80 19.11 1.26
N THR A 192 13.89 19.79 0.90
CA THR A 192 14.68 19.53 -0.31
C THR A 192 15.52 18.26 -0.13
N TYR A 193 16.16 18.08 1.03
CA TYR A 193 16.86 16.86 1.38
C TYR A 193 16.00 15.60 1.21
N LEU A 194 14.72 15.67 1.61
CA LEU A 194 13.78 14.56 1.43
C LEU A 194 13.30 14.43 -0.02
N SER A 195 12.95 15.55 -0.71
CA SER A 195 12.40 15.51 -2.08
C SER A 195 13.43 15.00 -3.09
N ASP A 196 14.66 15.43 -2.94
CA ASP A 196 15.78 15.09 -3.85
C ASP A 196 16.49 13.80 -3.44
N LYS A 197 16.03 13.19 -2.32
CA LYS A 197 16.60 11.97 -1.74
C LYS A 197 18.11 12.07 -1.52
N ALA A 198 18.61 13.22 -1.07
CA ALA A 198 20.02 13.46 -0.87
C ALA A 198 20.70 12.47 0.10
N PHE A 199 19.91 11.80 0.94
CA PHE A 199 20.35 10.71 1.80
C PHE A 199 20.72 9.40 1.06
N MET A 200 20.52 9.35 -0.26
CA MET A 200 20.90 8.22 -1.11
C MET A 200 22.18 8.50 -1.92
N ASN A 201 22.76 9.69 -1.79
CA ASN A 201 23.99 10.02 -2.49
C ASN A 201 25.13 9.18 -1.94
N GLU A 202 25.96 8.67 -2.86
CA GLU A 202 27.21 8.01 -2.53
C GLU A 202 28.32 9.08 -2.52
N TYR A 203 29.15 9.08 -1.49
CA TYR A 203 30.28 9.99 -1.35
C TYR A 203 31.57 9.17 -1.50
N ASP A 204 32.37 9.52 -2.50
CA ASP A 204 33.71 8.93 -2.69
C ASP A 204 34.63 9.45 -1.58
N TYR A 205 35.29 8.55 -0.84
CA TYR A 205 36.24 8.82 0.21
C TYR A 205 37.67 8.77 -0.35
#